data_d07ef9ef7db8e61f6f70ac20830eeccc
#
_entry.id   d07ef9ef7db8e61f6f70ac20830eeccc
#
_cell.length_a   1.000
_cell.length_b   1.000
_cell.length_c   1.000
_cell.angle_alpha   90.00
_cell.angle_beta   90.00
_cell.angle_gamma   90.00
#
_symmetry.space_group_name_H-M   'P 1'
#
loop_
_entity.id
_entity.type
_entity.pdbx_description
1 polymer ?
#
loop_
_entity_poly.entity_id
_entity_poly.type
_entity_poly.pdbx_seq_one_letter_code
_entity_poly.pdbx_strand_id
1 'polypeptide(L)'
;MNVRDATEAELADWDARTVDAPGGHVYQSRAWAEHRHQSGWQPRLLVADDGGRALALTRGWSLVPGGSAYLPRGPVAMGADGGALGARLVAFSDALATGGIDVVAADTEIPAVDRAYRATIEAAGFHAIEEIQPSRHRVSLPLEPGADEAAVFEGIARSTRQRIRGAEKAGVVVVRHDARAAVDGAGEGFVAPTDAADAAFDRFYDLLLETGERRHFSFGPRDGYVRWWRAALDSGHLVYLEARTDTAAGDPLAGLILYRHGGRLSTVHSGDHAASRSTHPGALHLLRWRAIELAVREGCSEMDLGGVDVAGARGEPREGDPLYGLYQHKASFGGRWLEMTGAHERIHDARGYQAGRITGRVSRVFGR
;
A
#
# COMPACT_ATOMS: atom_id res chain seq x y z
N MET A 1 29.23 1.49 -3.81
CA MET A 1 28.04 1.68 -4.69
C MET A 1 27.84 3.18 -4.80
N ASN A 2 27.88 3.72 -6.01
CA ASN A 2 27.65 5.15 -6.25
C ASN A 2 26.18 5.40 -6.51
N VAL A 3 25.65 6.55 -6.04
CA VAL A 3 24.21 6.91 -6.14
C VAL A 3 24.12 8.32 -6.73
N ARG A 4 23.18 8.52 -7.64
CA ARG A 4 22.88 9.81 -8.28
C ARG A 4 21.38 9.97 -8.50
N ASP A 5 20.94 11.16 -8.84
CA ASP A 5 19.60 11.39 -9.32
C ASP A 5 19.37 10.71 -10.69
N ALA A 6 18.14 10.27 -10.94
CA ALA A 6 17.74 9.62 -12.18
C ALA A 6 17.88 10.59 -13.39
N THR A 7 18.29 10.06 -14.52
CA THR A 7 18.30 10.77 -15.81
C THR A 7 16.89 10.78 -16.42
N GLU A 8 16.64 11.63 -17.41
CA GLU A 8 15.34 11.65 -18.13
C GLU A 8 14.99 10.28 -18.76
N ALA A 9 15.98 9.58 -19.30
CA ALA A 9 15.78 8.23 -19.84
C ALA A 9 15.35 7.22 -18.76
N GLU A 10 15.91 7.32 -17.56
CA GLU A 10 15.53 6.45 -16.42
C GLU A 10 14.19 6.85 -15.81
N LEU A 11 13.79 8.12 -15.93
CA LEU A 11 12.45 8.56 -15.54
C LEU A 11 11.37 8.01 -16.48
N ALA A 12 11.69 7.77 -17.75
CA ALA A 12 10.72 7.25 -18.74
C ALA A 12 10.27 5.81 -18.38
N ASP A 13 11.15 4.97 -17.85
CA ASP A 13 10.84 3.59 -17.43
C ASP A 13 10.74 3.43 -15.90
N TRP A 14 10.66 4.53 -15.15
CA TRP A 14 10.70 4.52 -13.69
C TRP A 14 9.68 3.57 -13.07
N ASP A 15 8.39 3.75 -13.38
CA ASP A 15 7.31 2.97 -12.77
C ASP A 15 7.38 1.48 -13.17
N ALA A 16 7.78 1.18 -14.40
CA ALA A 16 8.02 -0.20 -14.83
C ALA A 16 9.10 -0.91 -13.98
N ARG A 17 10.10 -0.16 -13.51
CA ARG A 17 11.20 -0.69 -12.67
C ARG A 17 10.93 -0.63 -11.18
N THR A 18 10.11 0.31 -10.70
CA THR A 18 9.95 0.56 -9.26
C THR A 18 8.56 0.18 -8.74
N VAL A 19 7.59 0.02 -9.62
CA VAL A 19 6.23 -0.41 -9.27
C VAL A 19 5.91 -1.78 -9.85
N ASP A 20 6.06 -1.96 -11.17
CA ASP A 20 5.63 -3.21 -11.83
C ASP A 20 6.65 -4.35 -11.66
N ALA A 21 7.95 -4.03 -11.49
CA ALA A 21 8.99 -5.03 -11.29
C ALA A 21 8.79 -5.82 -9.97
N PRO A 22 9.27 -7.08 -9.88
CA PRO A 22 9.22 -7.86 -8.64
C PRO A 22 9.81 -7.11 -7.45
N GLY A 23 9.07 -7.07 -6.33
CA GLY A 23 9.42 -6.29 -5.14
C GLY A 23 9.16 -4.80 -5.28
N GLY A 24 8.54 -4.34 -6.37
CA GLY A 24 8.11 -2.96 -6.55
C GLY A 24 6.94 -2.58 -5.66
N HIS A 25 6.75 -1.28 -5.47
CA HIS A 25 5.66 -0.75 -4.67
C HIS A 25 5.11 0.57 -5.24
N VAL A 26 3.79 0.76 -5.19
CA VAL A 26 3.14 1.98 -5.71
C VAL A 26 3.65 3.27 -5.04
N TYR A 27 4.12 3.19 -3.79
CA TYR A 27 4.75 4.33 -3.10
C TYR A 27 6.17 4.66 -3.60
N GLN A 28 6.67 3.91 -4.56
CA GLN A 28 7.89 4.21 -5.31
C GLN A 28 7.61 4.80 -6.69
N SER A 29 6.33 5.05 -7.05
CA SER A 29 5.92 5.59 -8.34
C SER A 29 6.20 7.09 -8.49
N ARG A 30 6.24 7.55 -9.73
CA ARG A 30 6.27 8.98 -10.08
C ARG A 30 5.00 9.69 -9.63
N ALA A 31 3.84 9.05 -9.77
CA ALA A 31 2.57 9.60 -9.31
C ALA A 31 2.56 9.82 -7.79
N TRP A 32 3.15 8.90 -7.01
CA TRP A 32 3.33 9.09 -5.56
C TRP A 32 4.30 10.22 -5.24
N ALA A 33 5.41 10.32 -5.97
CA ALA A 33 6.36 11.41 -5.81
C ALA A 33 5.69 12.77 -5.97
N GLU A 34 4.90 12.97 -7.04
CA GLU A 34 4.14 14.20 -7.29
C GLU A 34 3.09 14.46 -6.20
N HIS A 35 2.32 13.45 -5.81
CA HIS A 35 1.36 13.57 -4.71
C HIS A 35 2.03 14.02 -3.40
N ARG A 36 3.21 13.49 -3.08
CA ARG A 36 3.95 13.87 -1.88
C ARG A 36 4.59 15.25 -2.00
N HIS A 37 5.00 15.63 -3.21
CA HIS A 37 5.48 16.99 -3.48
C HIS A 37 4.43 18.03 -3.12
N GLN A 38 3.20 17.86 -3.56
CA GLN A 38 2.07 18.72 -3.20
C GLN A 38 1.77 18.78 -1.69
N SER A 39 2.25 17.78 -0.94
CA SER A 39 2.15 17.73 0.52
C SER A 39 3.40 18.30 1.23
N GLY A 40 4.26 19.02 0.51
CA GLY A 40 5.45 19.71 1.03
C GLY A 40 6.69 18.84 1.22
N TRP A 41 6.72 17.64 0.62
CA TRP A 41 7.94 16.85 0.50
C TRP A 41 8.71 17.25 -0.76
N GLN A 42 10.04 17.01 -0.74
CA GLN A 42 10.89 17.15 -1.92
C GLN A 42 11.28 15.74 -2.39
N PRO A 43 10.64 15.20 -3.44
CA PRO A 43 10.97 13.89 -3.95
C PRO A 43 12.33 13.89 -4.66
N ARG A 44 13.12 12.86 -4.42
CA ARG A 44 14.33 12.55 -5.17
C ARG A 44 14.22 11.13 -5.72
N LEU A 45 14.37 10.98 -7.01
CA LEU A 45 14.37 9.70 -7.71
C LEU A 45 15.84 9.29 -7.92
N LEU A 46 16.30 8.33 -7.12
CA LEU A 46 17.69 7.96 -7.01
C LEU A 46 17.99 6.64 -7.71
N VAL A 47 19.16 6.56 -8.36
CA VAL A 47 19.65 5.38 -9.07
C VAL A 47 21.06 5.05 -8.56
N ALA A 48 21.29 3.78 -8.24
CA ALA A 48 22.58 3.23 -7.90
C ALA A 48 23.28 2.64 -9.14
N ASP A 49 24.59 2.53 -9.10
CA ASP A 49 25.41 2.02 -10.23
C ASP A 49 25.17 0.53 -10.55
N ASP A 50 24.55 -0.23 -9.64
CA ASP A 50 24.06 -1.59 -9.88
C ASP A 50 22.64 -1.63 -10.51
N GLY A 51 22.07 -0.47 -10.87
CA GLY A 51 20.74 -0.32 -11.41
C GLY A 51 19.62 -0.25 -10.36
N GLY A 52 19.93 -0.38 -9.07
CA GLY A 52 18.96 -0.23 -7.98
C GLY A 52 18.32 1.15 -8.00
N ARG A 53 17.02 1.23 -7.66
CA ARG A 53 16.25 2.48 -7.67
C ARG A 53 15.53 2.70 -6.35
N ALA A 54 15.40 3.98 -5.96
CA ALA A 54 14.59 4.38 -4.82
C ALA A 54 14.01 5.79 -5.00
N LEU A 55 12.74 5.96 -4.68
CA LEU A 55 12.17 7.27 -4.37
C LEU A 55 12.49 7.60 -2.92
N ALA A 56 13.19 8.71 -2.70
CA ALA A 56 13.40 9.30 -1.40
C ALA A 56 12.56 10.59 -1.27
N LEU A 57 11.76 10.68 -0.23
CA LEU A 57 11.00 11.88 0.16
C LEU A 57 11.84 12.65 1.17
N THR A 58 12.34 13.82 0.81
CA THR A 58 13.18 14.63 1.69
C THR A 58 12.42 15.85 2.22
N ARG A 59 12.79 16.29 3.42
CA ARG A 59 12.25 17.51 4.02
C ARG A 59 13.30 18.14 4.91
N GLY A 60 13.63 19.42 4.64
CA GLY A 60 14.49 20.23 5.50
C GLY A 60 13.85 20.56 6.84
N TRP A 61 14.65 20.82 7.85
CA TRP A 61 14.18 21.37 9.12
C TRP A 61 13.76 22.83 8.96
N SER A 62 12.78 23.28 9.74
CA SER A 62 12.20 24.62 9.57
C SER A 62 13.14 25.77 9.95
N LEU A 63 14.05 25.58 10.92
CA LEU A 63 14.82 26.67 11.54
C LEU A 63 16.30 26.38 11.67
N VAL A 64 16.75 25.19 11.26
CA VAL A 64 18.15 24.77 11.34
C VAL A 64 18.56 24.08 10.03
N PRO A 65 19.86 24.06 9.67
CA PRO A 65 20.34 23.26 8.54
C PRO A 65 20.06 21.77 8.75
N GLY A 66 20.06 21.01 7.65
CA GLY A 66 19.83 19.57 7.67
C GLY A 66 18.39 19.20 7.31
N GLY A 67 18.06 17.94 7.52
CA GLY A 67 16.74 17.42 7.16
C GLY A 67 16.55 15.93 7.42
N SER A 68 15.37 15.45 7.05
CA SER A 68 15.02 14.03 7.09
C SER A 68 14.70 13.49 5.70
N ALA A 69 14.96 12.21 5.49
CA ALA A 69 14.52 11.50 4.31
C ALA A 69 13.74 10.24 4.71
N TYR A 70 12.77 9.88 3.88
CA TYR A 70 12.01 8.65 3.99
C TYR A 70 11.94 7.94 2.63
N LEU A 71 12.31 6.67 2.59
CA LEU A 71 12.21 5.80 1.44
C LEU A 71 10.97 4.89 1.60
N PRO A 72 9.79 5.31 1.11
CA PRO A 72 8.53 4.59 1.36
C PRO A 72 8.54 3.24 0.63
N ARG A 73 8.52 2.14 1.39
CA ARG A 73 8.59 0.77 0.88
C ARG A 73 9.80 0.48 -0.02
N GLY A 74 10.83 1.33 0.05
CA GLY A 74 12.05 1.25 -0.75
C GLY A 74 13.30 0.97 0.09
N PRO A 75 14.46 0.73 -0.60
CA PRO A 75 14.63 0.63 -2.05
C PRO A 75 13.96 -0.58 -2.66
N VAL A 76 13.76 -0.56 -3.99
CA VAL A 76 13.11 -1.66 -4.71
C VAL A 76 14.08 -2.83 -4.88
N ALA A 77 13.60 -4.05 -4.59
CA ALA A 77 14.43 -5.26 -4.65
C ALA A 77 14.95 -5.55 -6.06
N MET A 78 14.10 -5.47 -7.10
CA MET A 78 14.46 -5.75 -8.50
C MET A 78 15.25 -7.07 -8.67
N GLY A 79 14.84 -8.12 -7.92
CA GLY A 79 15.51 -9.42 -7.94
C GLY A 79 16.79 -9.53 -7.08
N ALA A 80 17.17 -8.49 -6.34
CA ALA A 80 18.26 -8.58 -5.38
C ALA A 80 17.88 -9.48 -4.18
N ASP A 81 18.86 -10.21 -3.66
CA ASP A 81 18.72 -10.87 -2.37
C ASP A 81 18.71 -9.85 -1.21
N GLY A 82 18.40 -10.32 -0.01
CA GLY A 82 18.30 -9.42 1.14
C GLY A 82 19.60 -8.70 1.49
N GLY A 83 20.76 -9.34 1.32
CA GLY A 83 22.04 -8.71 1.56
C GLY A 83 22.32 -7.57 0.58
N ALA A 84 22.11 -7.81 -0.72
CA ALA A 84 22.25 -6.79 -1.76
C ALA A 84 21.22 -5.65 -1.59
N LEU A 85 19.97 -5.97 -1.22
CA LEU A 85 18.96 -4.97 -0.95
C LEU A 85 19.32 -4.09 0.26
N GLY A 86 19.85 -4.69 1.33
CA GLY A 86 20.39 -3.94 2.47
C GLY A 86 21.55 -3.03 2.09
N ALA A 87 22.48 -3.51 1.26
CA ALA A 87 23.59 -2.70 0.74
C ALA A 87 23.11 -1.52 -0.11
N ARG A 88 22.06 -1.69 -0.91
CA ARG A 88 21.38 -0.60 -1.63
C ARG A 88 20.84 0.46 -0.68
N LEU A 89 20.10 0.03 0.37
CA LEU A 89 19.57 0.97 1.37
C LEU A 89 20.69 1.78 2.02
N VAL A 90 21.79 1.14 2.40
CA VAL A 90 22.98 1.81 2.96
C VAL A 90 23.54 2.85 1.98
N ALA A 91 23.72 2.49 0.72
CA ALA A 91 24.26 3.40 -0.30
C ALA A 91 23.35 4.62 -0.54
N PHE A 92 22.02 4.41 -0.64
CA PHE A 92 21.07 5.52 -0.76
C PHE A 92 21.11 6.43 0.48
N SER A 93 21.19 5.84 1.67
CA SER A 93 21.29 6.58 2.92
C SER A 93 22.56 7.44 3.00
N ASP A 94 23.72 6.88 2.62
CA ASP A 94 25.00 7.60 2.59
C ASP A 94 24.99 8.76 1.59
N ALA A 95 24.43 8.55 0.40
CA ALA A 95 24.28 9.59 -0.62
C ALA A 95 23.39 10.75 -0.15
N LEU A 96 22.27 10.43 0.52
CA LEU A 96 21.38 11.43 1.09
C LEU A 96 22.07 12.21 2.21
N ALA A 97 22.84 11.55 3.07
CA ALA A 97 23.61 12.20 4.13
C ALA A 97 24.69 13.14 3.58
N THR A 98 25.39 12.73 2.51
CA THR A 98 26.34 13.61 1.80
C THR A 98 25.62 14.86 1.25
N GLY A 99 24.35 14.76 0.90
CA GLY A 99 23.48 15.86 0.50
C GLY A 99 22.89 16.68 1.66
N GLY A 100 23.33 16.44 2.91
CA GLY A 100 22.92 17.23 4.08
C GLY A 100 21.68 16.70 4.81
N ILE A 101 21.31 15.44 4.62
CA ILE A 101 20.23 14.79 5.38
C ILE A 101 20.79 14.19 6.68
N ASP A 102 20.19 14.51 7.81
CA ASP A 102 20.64 14.07 9.14
C ASP A 102 20.11 12.69 9.53
N VAL A 103 18.94 12.30 9.03
CA VAL A 103 18.30 11.01 9.31
C VAL A 103 17.60 10.45 8.09
N VAL A 104 17.80 9.16 7.85
CA VAL A 104 17.14 8.42 6.76
C VAL A 104 16.35 7.27 7.35
N ALA A 105 15.04 7.24 7.07
CA ALA A 105 14.14 6.16 7.44
C ALA A 105 13.70 5.37 6.20
N ALA A 106 13.46 4.08 6.37
CA ALA A 106 12.92 3.19 5.35
C ALA A 106 12.05 2.11 6.00
N ASP A 107 11.05 1.64 5.26
CA ASP A 107 10.20 0.51 5.63
C ASP A 107 10.12 -0.49 4.46
N THR A 108 11.29 -0.89 3.98
CA THR A 108 11.48 -1.80 2.86
C THR A 108 10.63 -3.06 3.01
N GLU A 109 9.91 -3.42 1.95
CA GLU A 109 9.05 -4.61 1.95
C GLU A 109 9.86 -5.90 1.78
N ILE A 110 10.37 -6.42 2.89
CA ILE A 110 11.10 -7.67 2.92
C ILE A 110 10.62 -8.54 4.10
N PRO A 111 10.38 -9.86 3.87
CA PRO A 111 10.00 -10.76 4.95
C PRO A 111 11.04 -10.81 6.09
N ALA A 112 10.58 -10.89 7.33
CA ALA A 112 11.44 -10.93 8.51
C ALA A 112 12.36 -12.16 8.57
N VAL A 113 12.02 -13.22 7.85
CA VAL A 113 12.87 -14.42 7.71
C VAL A 113 14.16 -14.14 6.93
N ASP A 114 14.22 -13.09 6.11
CA ASP A 114 15.44 -12.65 5.42
C ASP A 114 16.37 -11.92 6.39
N ARG A 115 17.16 -12.72 7.10
CA ARG A 115 18.10 -12.20 8.11
C ARG A 115 19.28 -11.44 7.49
N ALA A 116 19.61 -11.69 6.22
CA ALA A 116 20.75 -11.05 5.55
C ALA A 116 20.48 -9.55 5.37
N TYR A 117 19.27 -9.16 4.96
CA TYR A 117 18.89 -7.75 4.87
C TYR A 117 19.07 -7.03 6.21
N ARG A 118 18.45 -7.58 7.26
CA ARG A 118 18.48 -6.99 8.59
C ARG A 118 19.89 -6.88 9.14
N ALA A 119 20.71 -7.95 9.03
CA ALA A 119 22.10 -7.94 9.48
C ALA A 119 22.93 -6.87 8.75
N THR A 120 22.71 -6.68 7.44
CA THR A 120 23.43 -5.68 6.63
C THR A 120 23.10 -4.25 7.09
N ILE A 121 21.83 -3.93 7.28
CA ILE A 121 21.43 -2.57 7.66
C ILE A 121 21.78 -2.25 9.11
N GLU A 122 21.62 -3.21 10.04
CA GLU A 122 22.00 -3.03 11.45
C GLU A 122 23.52 -2.83 11.61
N ALA A 123 24.34 -3.59 10.86
CA ALA A 123 25.80 -3.39 10.82
C ALA A 123 26.20 -1.99 10.32
N ALA A 124 25.39 -1.37 9.45
CA ALA A 124 25.57 -0.01 8.97
C ALA A 124 25.02 1.08 9.90
N GLY A 125 24.42 0.70 11.05
CA GLY A 125 23.91 1.63 12.04
C GLY A 125 22.43 1.97 11.92
N PHE A 126 21.66 1.26 11.11
CA PHE A 126 20.19 1.34 11.16
C PHE A 126 19.66 0.66 12.43
N HIS A 127 18.63 1.23 13.01
CA HIS A 127 17.93 0.64 14.14
C HIS A 127 16.41 0.66 13.89
N ALA A 128 15.71 -0.30 14.46
CA ALA A 128 14.26 -0.43 14.33
C ALA A 128 13.55 0.75 15.00
N ILE A 129 12.50 1.22 14.35
CA ILE A 129 11.61 2.28 14.85
C ILE A 129 10.16 1.83 14.82
N GLU A 130 9.26 2.64 15.40
CA GLU A 130 7.82 2.44 15.21
C GLU A 130 7.43 2.65 13.75
N GLU A 131 6.41 1.91 13.30
CA GLU A 131 6.03 1.90 11.89
C GLU A 131 5.61 3.28 11.39
N ILE A 132 6.10 3.64 10.21
CA ILE A 132 5.72 4.86 9.49
C ILE A 132 4.37 4.65 8.80
N GLN A 133 4.13 3.47 8.26
CA GLN A 133 2.85 3.04 7.70
C GLN A 133 1.99 2.36 8.79
N PRO A 134 0.65 2.33 8.62
CA PRO A 134 -0.26 1.81 9.64
C PRO A 134 0.02 0.36 10.08
N SER A 135 0.50 -0.46 9.16
CA SER A 135 0.79 -1.88 9.42
C SER A 135 2.20 -2.25 9.03
N ARG A 136 2.86 -3.10 9.85
CA ARG A 136 4.13 -3.76 9.54
C ARG A 136 3.91 -5.02 8.73
N HIS A 137 3.05 -5.88 9.22
CA HIS A 137 2.80 -7.22 8.71
C HIS A 137 1.57 -7.24 7.80
N ARG A 138 1.41 -8.30 7.02
CA ARG A 138 0.25 -8.47 6.13
C ARG A 138 -0.29 -9.89 6.17
N VAL A 139 -1.52 -10.04 5.70
CA VAL A 139 -2.11 -11.36 5.42
C VAL A 139 -1.99 -11.61 3.92
N SER A 140 -1.19 -12.58 3.55
CA SER A 140 -0.84 -12.92 2.17
C SER A 140 -1.58 -14.18 1.73
N LEU A 141 -2.18 -14.17 0.55
CA LEU A 141 -2.67 -15.33 -0.17
C LEU A 141 -1.73 -15.58 -1.36
N PRO A 142 -0.79 -16.55 -1.28
CA PRO A 142 0.04 -16.93 -2.40
C PRO A 142 -0.81 -17.48 -3.53
N LEU A 143 -0.49 -17.11 -4.78
CA LEU A 143 -1.13 -17.59 -5.98
C LEU A 143 -0.07 -18.29 -6.84
N GLU A 144 -0.29 -19.57 -7.12
CA GLU A 144 0.61 -20.32 -7.97
C GLU A 144 0.50 -19.87 -9.44
N PRO A 145 1.58 -19.89 -10.20
CA PRO A 145 1.51 -19.59 -11.64
C PRO A 145 0.49 -20.48 -12.36
N GLY A 146 -0.46 -19.87 -13.05
CA GLY A 146 -1.54 -20.59 -13.74
C GLY A 146 -2.62 -21.13 -12.79
N ALA A 147 -2.75 -20.56 -11.57
CA ALA A 147 -3.80 -20.93 -10.64
C ALA A 147 -5.19 -20.87 -11.32
N ASP A 148 -6.00 -21.89 -11.09
CA ASP A 148 -7.39 -21.92 -11.52
C ASP A 148 -8.29 -21.25 -10.47
N GLU A 149 -9.16 -20.33 -10.92
CA GLU A 149 -10.09 -19.61 -10.06
C GLU A 149 -10.97 -20.56 -9.23
N ALA A 150 -11.43 -21.66 -9.83
CA ALA A 150 -12.25 -22.63 -9.12
C ALA A 150 -11.47 -23.32 -7.99
N ALA A 151 -10.22 -23.68 -8.23
CA ALA A 151 -9.35 -24.28 -7.22
C ALA A 151 -9.07 -23.31 -6.08
N VAL A 152 -8.79 -22.02 -6.39
CA VAL A 152 -8.61 -20.97 -5.36
C VAL A 152 -9.90 -20.78 -4.56
N PHE A 153 -11.07 -20.76 -5.22
CA PHE A 153 -12.37 -20.64 -4.54
C PHE A 153 -12.63 -21.80 -3.57
N GLU A 154 -12.31 -23.03 -3.96
CA GLU A 154 -12.47 -24.21 -3.10
C GLU A 154 -11.56 -24.16 -1.86
N GLY A 155 -10.42 -23.48 -1.94
CA GLY A 155 -9.53 -23.20 -0.80
C GLY A 155 -10.10 -22.20 0.23
N ILE A 156 -11.13 -21.43 -0.12
CA ILE A 156 -11.79 -20.47 0.78
C ILE A 156 -12.67 -21.23 1.79
N ALA A 157 -12.72 -20.76 3.03
CA ALA A 157 -13.56 -21.33 4.07
C ALA A 157 -15.04 -21.46 3.64
N ARG A 158 -15.67 -22.59 3.95
CA ARG A 158 -17.06 -22.89 3.54
C ARG A 158 -18.05 -21.76 3.87
N SER A 159 -17.97 -21.21 5.08
CA SER A 159 -18.86 -20.11 5.51
C SER A 159 -18.67 -18.85 4.66
N THR A 160 -17.44 -18.55 4.27
CA THR A 160 -17.10 -17.41 3.39
C THR A 160 -17.62 -17.61 1.99
N ARG A 161 -17.45 -18.84 1.41
CA ARG A 161 -18.06 -19.20 0.11
C ARG A 161 -19.58 -19.08 0.11
N GLN A 162 -20.22 -19.48 1.21
CA GLN A 162 -21.68 -19.32 1.36
C GLN A 162 -22.10 -17.85 1.37
N ARG A 163 -21.33 -16.96 2.02
CA ARG A 163 -21.61 -15.52 2.02
C ARG A 163 -21.41 -14.88 0.63
N ILE A 164 -20.38 -15.30 -0.10
CA ILE A 164 -20.13 -14.86 -1.48
C ILE A 164 -21.32 -15.25 -2.36
N ARG A 165 -21.69 -16.53 -2.40
CA ARG A 165 -22.83 -17.04 -3.19
C ARG A 165 -24.16 -16.41 -2.75
N GLY A 166 -24.31 -16.10 -1.46
CA GLY A 166 -25.48 -15.42 -0.93
C GLY A 166 -25.62 -14.00 -1.46
N ALA A 167 -24.52 -13.24 -1.54
CA ALA A 167 -24.50 -11.90 -2.10
C ALA A 167 -24.83 -11.92 -3.62
N GLU A 168 -24.25 -12.83 -4.38
CA GLU A 168 -24.55 -13.04 -5.81
C GLU A 168 -26.04 -13.35 -6.01
N LYS A 169 -26.59 -14.29 -5.23
CA LYS A 169 -28.02 -14.65 -5.28
C LYS A 169 -28.93 -13.49 -4.90
N ALA A 170 -28.47 -12.58 -4.04
CA ALA A 170 -29.20 -11.37 -3.66
C ALA A 170 -29.12 -10.24 -4.71
N GLY A 171 -28.49 -10.51 -5.87
CA GLY A 171 -28.36 -9.55 -6.96
C GLY A 171 -27.28 -8.48 -6.74
N VAL A 172 -26.34 -8.73 -5.83
CA VAL A 172 -25.18 -7.82 -5.68
C VAL A 172 -24.27 -7.98 -6.89
N VAL A 173 -24.01 -6.88 -7.58
CA VAL A 173 -23.08 -6.78 -8.69
C VAL A 173 -21.83 -6.01 -8.27
N VAL A 174 -20.70 -6.25 -8.96
CA VAL A 174 -19.45 -5.55 -8.71
C VAL A 174 -19.11 -4.68 -9.93
N VAL A 175 -18.96 -3.40 -9.70
CA VAL A 175 -18.47 -2.42 -10.69
C VAL A 175 -16.98 -2.22 -10.47
N ARG A 176 -16.18 -2.27 -11.54
CA ARG A 176 -14.74 -2.09 -11.52
C ARG A 176 -14.34 -0.76 -12.19
N HIS A 177 -13.54 0.05 -11.49
CA HIS A 177 -12.83 1.20 -12.03
C HIS A 177 -11.36 0.82 -12.19
N ASP A 178 -10.87 0.75 -13.42
CA ASP A 178 -9.54 0.24 -13.76
C ASP A 178 -9.08 0.81 -15.10
N ALA A 179 -8.04 1.65 -15.10
CA ALA A 179 -7.53 2.26 -16.32
C ALA A 179 -6.82 1.26 -17.27
N ARG A 180 -6.45 0.08 -16.80
CA ARG A 180 -5.84 -0.96 -17.66
C ARG A 180 -6.87 -1.87 -18.32
N ALA A 181 -8.13 -1.82 -17.90
CA ALA A 181 -9.19 -2.64 -18.46
C ALA A 181 -9.93 -1.90 -19.59
N ALA A 182 -10.33 -2.66 -20.60
CA ALA A 182 -11.29 -2.15 -21.59
C ALA A 182 -12.65 -1.94 -20.90
N VAL A 183 -13.30 -0.82 -21.23
CA VAL A 183 -14.67 -0.56 -20.79
C VAL A 183 -15.59 -1.57 -21.48
N ASP A 184 -16.25 -2.40 -20.68
CA ASP A 184 -17.32 -3.25 -21.17
C ASP A 184 -18.60 -2.94 -20.40
N GLY A 185 -19.71 -2.87 -21.12
CA GLY A 185 -21.03 -2.54 -20.56
C GLY A 185 -21.87 -3.75 -20.18
N ALA A 186 -21.32 -4.96 -20.19
CA ALA A 186 -22.11 -6.18 -20.01
C ALA A 186 -21.32 -7.27 -19.26
N GLY A 187 -21.90 -7.80 -18.19
CA GLY A 187 -21.43 -9.01 -17.54
C GLY A 187 -20.86 -8.82 -16.13
N GLU A 188 -20.44 -9.93 -15.53
CA GLU A 188 -19.77 -9.92 -14.23
C GLU A 188 -18.46 -9.14 -14.31
N GLY A 189 -18.28 -8.20 -13.39
CA GLY A 189 -17.11 -7.33 -13.36
C GLY A 189 -17.19 -6.15 -14.33
N PHE A 190 -18.39 -5.59 -14.53
CA PHE A 190 -18.61 -4.38 -15.30
C PHE A 190 -17.52 -3.32 -15.06
N VAL A 191 -16.83 -2.94 -16.13
CA VAL A 191 -15.78 -1.91 -16.08
C VAL A 191 -16.40 -0.55 -16.39
N ALA A 192 -16.43 0.33 -15.38
CA ALA A 192 -16.92 1.69 -15.53
C ALA A 192 -15.90 2.56 -16.30
N PRO A 193 -16.37 3.57 -17.05
CA PRO A 193 -15.49 4.59 -17.62
C PRO A 193 -14.65 5.29 -16.54
N THR A 194 -13.41 5.62 -16.85
CA THR A 194 -12.49 6.26 -15.88
C THR A 194 -12.93 7.67 -15.48
N ASP A 195 -13.68 8.39 -16.30
CA ASP A 195 -14.28 9.70 -15.97
C ASP A 195 -15.35 9.61 -14.87
N ALA A 196 -15.97 8.43 -14.68
CA ALA A 196 -16.89 8.20 -13.59
C ALA A 196 -16.19 7.98 -12.21
N ALA A 197 -14.86 7.84 -12.18
CA ALA A 197 -14.14 7.47 -10.99
C ALA A 197 -14.13 8.55 -9.91
N ASP A 198 -14.13 9.84 -10.25
CA ASP A 198 -14.08 10.91 -9.26
C ASP A 198 -15.30 10.89 -8.34
N ALA A 199 -16.51 10.81 -8.92
CA ALA A 199 -17.73 10.68 -8.14
C ALA A 199 -17.78 9.37 -7.34
N ALA A 200 -17.19 8.30 -7.88
CA ALA A 200 -17.09 7.01 -7.18
C ALA A 200 -16.12 7.09 -5.99
N PHE A 201 -14.99 7.77 -6.13
CA PHE A 201 -14.04 7.99 -5.02
C PHE A 201 -14.62 8.90 -3.93
N ASP A 202 -15.41 9.92 -4.29
CA ASP A 202 -16.11 10.75 -3.30
C ASP A 202 -17.07 9.93 -2.45
N ARG A 203 -17.92 9.11 -3.09
CA ARG A 203 -18.82 8.19 -2.37
C ARG A 203 -18.06 7.18 -1.51
N PHE A 204 -16.94 6.65 -2.03
CA PHE A 204 -16.12 5.73 -1.27
C PHE A 204 -15.48 6.38 -0.05
N TYR A 205 -15.06 7.63 -0.16
CA TYR A 205 -14.53 8.36 0.99
C TYR A 205 -15.59 8.50 2.10
N ASP A 206 -16.88 8.73 1.74
CA ASP A 206 -17.96 8.73 2.72
C ASP A 206 -18.16 7.38 3.42
N LEU A 207 -18.05 6.26 2.68
CA LEU A 207 -18.03 4.91 3.25
C LEU A 207 -16.87 4.69 4.23
N LEU A 208 -15.70 5.26 3.91
CA LEU A 208 -14.54 5.18 4.80
C LEU A 208 -14.75 5.99 6.07
N LEU A 209 -15.33 7.19 6.01
CA LEU A 209 -15.66 7.99 7.19
C LEU A 209 -16.62 7.22 8.10
N GLU A 210 -17.73 6.70 7.58
CA GLU A 210 -18.66 5.87 8.33
C GLU A 210 -18.00 4.65 8.98
N THR A 211 -17.09 4.00 8.23
CA THR A 211 -16.33 2.87 8.75
C THR A 211 -15.35 3.30 9.84
N GLY A 212 -14.71 4.46 9.67
CA GLY A 212 -13.78 5.06 10.65
C GLY A 212 -14.46 5.39 11.97
N GLU A 213 -15.64 6.01 11.93
CA GLU A 213 -16.45 6.30 13.10
C GLU A 213 -16.79 5.02 13.90
N ARG A 214 -17.22 3.96 13.21
CA ARG A 214 -17.52 2.66 13.83
C ARG A 214 -16.30 1.94 14.42
N ARG A 215 -15.11 2.19 13.86
CA ARG A 215 -13.85 1.51 14.20
C ARG A 215 -12.89 2.37 14.98
N HIS A 216 -13.29 3.61 15.31
CA HIS A 216 -12.50 4.57 16.09
C HIS A 216 -11.15 4.93 15.47
N PHE A 217 -11.11 5.16 14.14
CA PHE A 217 -9.96 5.72 13.46
C PHE A 217 -10.39 6.86 12.53
N SER A 218 -9.45 7.77 12.24
CA SER A 218 -9.69 8.96 11.41
C SER A 218 -8.88 8.89 10.12
N PHE A 219 -9.43 9.51 9.08
CA PHE A 219 -8.74 9.75 7.82
C PHE A 219 -8.27 11.21 7.74
N GLY A 220 -7.26 11.46 6.89
CA GLY A 220 -6.88 12.80 6.50
C GLY A 220 -7.92 13.45 5.58
N PRO A 221 -7.66 14.68 5.09
CA PRO A 221 -8.61 15.41 4.24
C PRO A 221 -8.96 14.65 2.94
N ARG A 222 -10.26 14.69 2.56
CA ARG A 222 -10.82 14.06 1.35
C ARG A 222 -10.00 14.35 0.10
N ASP A 223 -9.73 15.62 -0.18
CA ASP A 223 -9.03 16.06 -1.39
C ASP A 223 -7.67 15.39 -1.58
N GLY A 224 -6.97 15.10 -0.47
CA GLY A 224 -5.69 14.40 -0.51
C GLY A 224 -5.86 12.94 -0.97
N TYR A 225 -6.87 12.24 -0.46
CA TYR A 225 -7.17 10.86 -0.84
C TYR A 225 -7.68 10.76 -2.27
N VAL A 226 -8.72 11.52 -2.63
CA VAL A 226 -9.34 11.47 -3.96
C VAL A 226 -8.32 11.81 -5.06
N ARG A 227 -7.52 12.86 -4.87
CA ARG A 227 -6.45 13.23 -5.80
C ARG A 227 -5.40 12.10 -5.95
N TRP A 228 -5.00 11.47 -4.85
CA TRP A 228 -4.06 10.36 -4.90
C TRP A 228 -4.67 9.14 -5.61
N TRP A 229 -5.89 8.76 -5.25
CA TRP A 229 -6.54 7.62 -5.89
C TRP A 229 -6.72 7.86 -7.39
N ARG A 230 -7.07 9.08 -7.78
CA ARG A 230 -7.17 9.44 -9.20
C ARG A 230 -5.84 9.29 -9.93
N ALA A 231 -4.75 9.85 -9.38
CA ALA A 231 -3.42 9.75 -9.98
C ALA A 231 -2.95 8.28 -10.07
N ALA A 232 -3.22 7.47 -9.04
CA ALA A 232 -2.89 6.04 -9.04
C ALA A 232 -3.75 5.23 -10.03
N LEU A 233 -5.04 5.57 -10.20
CA LEU A 233 -5.91 4.97 -11.21
C LEU A 233 -5.41 5.30 -12.61
N ASP A 234 -5.14 6.58 -12.91
CA ASP A 234 -4.69 7.03 -14.23
C ASP A 234 -3.35 6.40 -14.65
N SER A 235 -2.47 6.15 -13.68
CA SER A 235 -1.22 5.41 -13.92
C SER A 235 -1.40 3.88 -14.03
N GLY A 236 -2.64 3.38 -13.84
CA GLY A 236 -2.95 1.95 -13.88
C GLY A 236 -2.48 1.16 -12.64
N HIS A 237 -2.07 1.84 -11.57
CA HIS A 237 -1.58 1.23 -10.33
C HIS A 237 -2.66 1.12 -9.24
N LEU A 238 -3.91 1.51 -9.54
CA LEU A 238 -5.04 1.36 -8.66
C LEU A 238 -6.20 0.71 -9.38
N VAL A 239 -6.90 -0.18 -8.68
CA VAL A 239 -8.22 -0.71 -9.04
C VAL A 239 -9.17 -0.38 -7.91
N TYR A 240 -10.35 0.14 -8.24
CA TYR A 240 -11.42 0.34 -7.30
C TYR A 240 -12.62 -0.54 -7.65
N LEU A 241 -13.11 -1.30 -6.67
CA LEU A 241 -14.28 -2.19 -6.79
C LEU A 241 -15.40 -1.67 -5.90
N GLU A 242 -16.60 -1.52 -6.48
CA GLU A 242 -17.83 -1.18 -5.77
C GLU A 242 -18.84 -2.33 -5.83
N ALA A 243 -19.38 -2.75 -4.69
CA ALA A 243 -20.55 -3.63 -4.64
C ALA A 243 -21.82 -2.81 -4.67
N ARG A 244 -22.75 -3.12 -5.56
CA ARG A 244 -24.05 -2.43 -5.76
C ARG A 244 -25.17 -3.44 -5.97
N THR A 245 -26.41 -3.00 -5.82
CA THR A 245 -27.60 -3.74 -6.26
C THR A 245 -27.99 -3.44 -7.71
N ASP A 246 -27.39 -2.39 -8.31
CA ASP A 246 -27.62 -1.99 -9.69
C ASP A 246 -26.28 -1.48 -10.29
N THR A 247 -26.06 -1.72 -11.58
CA THR A 247 -24.90 -1.25 -12.32
C THR A 247 -24.99 0.23 -12.71
N ALA A 248 -26.20 0.78 -12.83
CA ALA A 248 -26.41 2.07 -13.49
C ALA A 248 -26.17 3.30 -12.59
N ALA A 249 -26.68 3.35 -11.40
CA ALA A 249 -26.43 4.43 -10.43
C ALA A 249 -27.08 4.10 -9.10
N GLY A 250 -26.34 4.23 -8.02
CA GLY A 250 -26.84 4.04 -6.66
C GLY A 250 -25.68 4.14 -5.69
N ASP A 251 -25.97 4.35 -4.44
CA ASP A 251 -24.95 4.33 -3.41
C ASP A 251 -24.36 2.92 -3.30
N PRO A 252 -23.02 2.79 -3.22
CA PRO A 252 -22.38 1.50 -3.09
C PRO A 252 -22.72 0.88 -1.73
N LEU A 253 -22.99 -0.42 -1.70
CA LEU A 253 -23.14 -1.21 -0.47
C LEU A 253 -21.82 -1.31 0.29
N ALA A 254 -20.73 -1.42 -0.46
CA ALA A 254 -19.35 -1.52 0.01
C ALA A 254 -18.38 -1.13 -1.10
N GLY A 255 -17.16 -0.76 -0.72
CA GLY A 255 -16.08 -0.45 -1.64
C GLY A 255 -14.75 -1.03 -1.19
N LEU A 256 -13.86 -1.31 -2.15
CA LEU A 256 -12.54 -1.89 -1.94
C LEU A 256 -11.52 -1.28 -2.92
N ILE A 257 -10.50 -0.60 -2.40
CA ILE A 257 -9.36 -0.14 -3.19
C ILE A 257 -8.22 -1.14 -3.11
N LEU A 258 -7.67 -1.44 -4.27
CA LEU A 258 -6.50 -2.29 -4.48
C LEU A 258 -5.39 -1.46 -5.11
N TYR A 259 -4.13 -1.73 -4.72
CA TYR A 259 -2.97 -1.32 -5.50
C TYR A 259 -2.43 -2.50 -6.31
N ARG A 260 -1.96 -2.18 -7.53
CA ARG A 260 -1.32 -3.12 -8.45
C ARG A 260 0.17 -2.79 -8.49
N HIS A 261 1.00 -3.67 -7.95
CA HIS A 261 2.44 -3.47 -7.87
C HIS A 261 3.20 -4.77 -7.56
N GLY A 262 4.45 -4.86 -7.98
CA GLY A 262 5.36 -5.94 -7.60
C GLY A 262 4.90 -7.35 -7.94
N GLY A 263 4.04 -7.50 -8.97
CA GLY A 263 3.45 -8.79 -9.36
C GLY A 263 2.29 -9.24 -8.45
N ARG A 264 1.66 -8.32 -7.71
CA ARG A 264 0.52 -8.60 -6.82
C ARG A 264 -0.56 -7.52 -6.86
N LEU A 265 -1.74 -7.87 -6.38
CA LEU A 265 -2.76 -6.92 -5.96
C LEU A 265 -2.78 -6.83 -4.43
N SER A 266 -2.85 -5.62 -3.90
CA SER A 266 -2.83 -5.35 -2.45
C SER A 266 -4.07 -4.59 -2.02
N THR A 267 -4.84 -5.11 -1.06
CA THR A 267 -5.96 -4.40 -0.43
C THR A 267 -5.44 -3.26 0.43
N VAL A 268 -5.90 -2.04 0.19
CA VAL A 268 -5.47 -0.85 0.93
C VAL A 268 -6.58 -0.28 1.79
N HIS A 269 -7.73 -0.01 1.19
CA HIS A 269 -8.88 0.55 1.88
C HIS A 269 -10.12 -0.26 1.57
N SER A 270 -10.96 -0.49 2.59
CA SER A 270 -12.29 -1.06 2.42
C SER A 270 -13.28 -0.38 3.36
N GLY A 271 -14.48 -0.12 2.86
CA GLY A 271 -15.56 0.48 3.62
C GLY A 271 -16.90 -0.14 3.24
N ASP A 272 -17.86 -0.12 4.16
CA ASP A 272 -19.23 -0.59 3.93
C ASP A 272 -20.22 0.22 4.77
N HIS A 273 -21.43 0.41 4.25
CA HIS A 273 -22.52 0.95 5.03
C HIS A 273 -22.99 -0.03 6.13
N ALA A 274 -23.25 0.48 7.32
CA ALA A 274 -23.75 -0.33 8.43
C ALA A 274 -25.06 -1.05 8.07
N ALA A 275 -25.97 -0.35 7.39
CA ALA A 275 -27.24 -0.92 6.93
C ALA A 275 -27.06 -2.07 5.94
N SER A 276 -26.06 -1.98 5.06
CA SER A 276 -25.79 -3.03 4.05
C SER A 276 -25.41 -4.37 4.65
N ARG A 277 -24.86 -4.39 5.87
CA ARG A 277 -24.50 -5.64 6.57
C ARG A 277 -25.70 -6.50 6.91
N SER A 278 -26.85 -5.90 7.15
CA SER A 278 -28.09 -6.63 7.43
C SER A 278 -28.90 -6.93 6.18
N THR A 279 -28.94 -6.03 5.21
CA THR A 279 -29.74 -6.18 3.99
C THR A 279 -29.03 -7.01 2.91
N HIS A 280 -27.69 -6.88 2.79
CA HIS A 280 -26.87 -7.59 1.81
C HIS A 280 -25.63 -8.21 2.47
N PRO A 281 -25.82 -9.17 3.41
CA PRO A 281 -24.73 -9.80 4.11
C PRO A 281 -23.85 -10.56 3.10
N GLY A 282 -22.58 -10.20 3.03
CA GLY A 282 -21.63 -10.82 2.07
C GLY A 282 -21.14 -9.88 0.97
N ALA A 283 -21.66 -8.67 0.81
CA ALA A 283 -21.20 -7.72 -0.21
C ALA A 283 -19.67 -7.51 -0.16
N LEU A 284 -19.10 -7.26 1.01
CA LEU A 284 -17.64 -7.13 1.17
C LEU A 284 -16.88 -8.45 0.95
N HIS A 285 -17.51 -9.61 1.20
CA HIS A 285 -16.91 -10.91 0.87
C HIS A 285 -16.86 -11.11 -0.64
N LEU A 286 -17.92 -10.72 -1.35
CA LEU A 286 -17.97 -10.76 -2.80
C LEU A 286 -16.90 -9.84 -3.43
N LEU A 287 -16.77 -8.58 -2.95
CA LEU A 287 -15.71 -7.67 -3.40
C LEU A 287 -14.33 -8.28 -3.26
N ARG A 288 -14.05 -8.90 -2.11
CA ARG A 288 -12.74 -9.51 -1.88
C ARG A 288 -12.51 -10.73 -2.77
N TRP A 289 -13.56 -11.51 -3.01
CA TRP A 289 -13.47 -12.62 -3.97
C TRP A 289 -13.20 -12.10 -5.38
N ARG A 290 -13.92 -11.09 -5.86
CA ARG A 290 -13.67 -10.48 -7.19
C ARG A 290 -12.26 -9.90 -7.31
N ALA A 291 -11.69 -9.38 -6.21
CA ALA A 291 -10.29 -8.94 -6.18
C ALA A 291 -9.31 -10.12 -6.32
N ILE A 292 -9.60 -11.27 -5.69
CA ILE A 292 -8.78 -12.49 -5.82
C ILE A 292 -8.90 -13.06 -7.24
N GLU A 293 -10.09 -13.14 -7.82
CA GLU A 293 -10.29 -13.55 -9.23
C GLU A 293 -9.50 -12.64 -10.18
N LEU A 294 -9.52 -11.33 -9.96
CA LEU A 294 -8.73 -10.40 -10.77
C LEU A 294 -7.23 -10.68 -10.64
N ALA A 295 -6.72 -10.94 -9.43
CA ALA A 295 -5.32 -11.27 -9.21
C ALA A 295 -4.92 -12.57 -9.93
N VAL A 296 -5.78 -13.58 -9.93
CA VAL A 296 -5.58 -14.86 -10.68
C VAL A 296 -5.54 -14.57 -12.19
N ARG A 297 -6.51 -13.84 -12.72
CA ARG A 297 -6.59 -13.51 -14.17
C ARG A 297 -5.40 -12.68 -14.65
N GLU A 298 -4.87 -11.79 -13.81
CA GLU A 298 -3.68 -11.00 -14.12
C GLU A 298 -2.37 -11.77 -13.95
N GLY A 299 -2.41 -13.04 -13.49
CA GLY A 299 -1.22 -13.86 -13.25
C GLY A 299 -0.38 -13.36 -12.08
N CYS A 300 -1.00 -12.69 -11.12
CA CYS A 300 -0.31 -12.25 -9.90
C CYS A 300 0.21 -13.45 -9.11
N SER A 301 1.38 -13.30 -8.49
CA SER A 301 1.95 -14.31 -7.59
C SER A 301 1.37 -14.26 -6.17
N GLU A 302 0.63 -13.19 -5.86
CA GLU A 302 0.10 -12.95 -4.52
C GLU A 302 -1.14 -12.04 -4.57
N MET A 303 -2.13 -12.35 -3.73
CA MET A 303 -3.12 -11.38 -3.30
C MET A 303 -2.81 -10.98 -1.85
N ASP A 304 -2.35 -9.74 -1.66
CA ASP A 304 -2.15 -9.14 -0.35
C ASP A 304 -3.50 -8.65 0.20
N LEU A 305 -3.96 -9.28 1.26
CA LEU A 305 -5.23 -8.96 1.92
C LEU A 305 -5.09 -7.78 2.91
N GLY A 306 -3.91 -7.17 3.00
CA GLY A 306 -3.59 -6.02 3.85
C GLY A 306 -3.23 -6.38 5.30
N GLY A 307 -2.73 -5.40 6.04
CA GLY A 307 -2.31 -5.57 7.43
C GLY A 307 -3.47 -5.63 8.41
N VAL A 308 -3.20 -6.21 9.57
CA VAL A 308 -4.13 -6.32 10.71
C VAL A 308 -3.42 -6.16 12.06
N ASP A 309 -2.14 -5.80 12.06
CA ASP A 309 -1.37 -5.63 13.29
C ASP A 309 -1.77 -4.34 14.01
N VAL A 310 -1.85 -4.43 15.33
CA VAL A 310 -2.16 -3.29 16.20
C VAL A 310 -0.87 -2.54 16.52
N ALA A 311 -0.92 -1.21 16.52
CA ALA A 311 0.21 -0.36 16.90
C ALA A 311 0.81 -0.82 18.26
N GLY A 312 2.13 -0.91 18.32
CA GLY A 312 2.89 -1.36 19.48
C GLY A 312 3.02 -2.89 19.63
N ALA A 313 1.96 -3.67 19.46
CA ALA A 313 2.00 -5.13 19.60
C ALA A 313 2.68 -5.83 18.43
N ARG A 314 2.40 -5.38 17.21
CA ARG A 314 3.01 -5.86 15.95
C ARG A 314 3.09 -7.39 15.79
N GLY A 315 2.22 -8.13 16.44
CA GLY A 315 2.14 -9.59 16.36
C GLY A 315 0.92 -10.07 15.60
N GLU A 316 0.88 -11.37 15.32
CA GLU A 316 -0.31 -12.03 14.77
C GLU A 316 -1.47 -11.91 15.76
N PRO A 317 -2.65 -11.38 15.33
CA PRO A 317 -3.79 -11.18 16.21
C PRO A 317 -4.31 -12.51 16.80
N ARG A 318 -4.61 -12.51 18.10
CA ARG A 318 -5.17 -13.65 18.84
C ARG A 318 -6.60 -13.35 19.27
N GLU A 319 -7.31 -14.39 19.70
CA GLU A 319 -8.65 -14.23 20.26
C GLU A 319 -8.63 -13.24 21.44
N GLY A 320 -9.51 -12.23 21.36
CA GLY A 320 -9.56 -11.12 22.30
C GLY A 320 -8.85 -9.84 21.83
N ASP A 321 -8.00 -9.90 20.80
CA ASP A 321 -7.36 -8.71 20.27
C ASP A 321 -8.34 -7.87 19.40
N PRO A 322 -8.20 -6.54 19.38
CA PRO A 322 -9.15 -5.65 18.70
C PRO A 322 -9.34 -5.94 17.20
N LEU A 323 -8.32 -6.44 16.52
CA LEU A 323 -8.34 -6.74 15.07
C LEU A 323 -8.49 -8.25 14.76
N TYR A 324 -8.71 -9.10 15.76
CA TYR A 324 -8.82 -10.55 15.57
C TYR A 324 -9.93 -10.93 14.59
N GLY A 325 -11.11 -10.32 14.69
CA GLY A 325 -12.20 -10.58 13.75
C GLY A 325 -11.87 -10.18 12.31
N LEU A 326 -11.08 -9.12 12.11
CA LEU A 326 -10.60 -8.74 10.78
C LEU A 326 -9.55 -9.73 10.27
N TYR A 327 -8.66 -10.19 11.13
CA TYR A 327 -7.69 -11.23 10.81
C TYR A 327 -8.38 -12.52 10.39
N GLN A 328 -9.34 -13.01 11.19
CA GLN A 328 -10.15 -14.20 10.85
C GLN A 328 -10.87 -14.05 9.51
N HIS A 329 -11.44 -12.86 9.26
CA HIS A 329 -12.06 -12.58 7.96
C HIS A 329 -11.07 -12.73 6.80
N LYS A 330 -9.85 -12.19 6.92
CA LYS A 330 -8.81 -12.32 5.88
C LYS A 330 -8.30 -13.76 5.76
N ALA A 331 -8.03 -14.42 6.87
CA ALA A 331 -7.59 -15.82 6.91
C ALA A 331 -8.64 -16.76 6.30
N SER A 332 -9.93 -16.44 6.40
CA SER A 332 -11.01 -17.25 5.82
C SER A 332 -11.00 -17.33 4.28
N PHE A 333 -10.24 -16.43 3.62
CA PHE A 333 -9.97 -16.48 2.18
C PHE A 333 -8.74 -17.34 1.82
N GLY A 334 -8.12 -18.02 2.79
CA GLY A 334 -6.88 -18.79 2.60
C GLY A 334 -5.62 -17.97 2.87
N GLY A 335 -5.78 -16.71 3.29
CA GLY A 335 -4.66 -15.83 3.63
C GLY A 335 -3.87 -16.32 4.84
N ARG A 336 -2.54 -16.13 4.81
CA ARG A 336 -1.60 -16.50 5.87
C ARG A 336 -0.89 -15.26 6.37
N TRP A 337 -0.60 -15.23 7.67
CA TRP A 337 0.22 -14.20 8.28
C TRP A 337 1.63 -14.21 7.69
N LEU A 338 2.09 -13.03 7.28
CA LEU A 338 3.44 -12.82 6.77
C LEU A 338 4.13 -11.72 7.58
N GLU A 339 5.17 -12.12 8.30
CA GLU A 339 5.98 -11.18 9.08
C GLU A 339 6.95 -10.43 8.17
N MET A 340 6.96 -9.10 8.30
CA MET A 340 7.86 -8.19 7.58
C MET A 340 8.88 -7.58 8.55
N THR A 341 10.03 -7.19 8.03
CA THR A 341 11.14 -6.63 8.82
C THR A 341 10.74 -5.33 9.53
N GLY A 342 9.91 -4.49 8.90
CA GLY A 342 9.42 -3.25 9.48
C GLY A 342 10.33 -2.04 9.25
N ALA A 343 9.96 -0.91 9.89
CA ALA A 343 10.62 0.36 9.70
C ALA A 343 11.94 0.45 10.48
N HIS A 344 12.95 1.03 9.84
CA HIS A 344 14.26 1.30 10.40
C HIS A 344 14.71 2.72 10.05
N GLU A 345 15.51 3.34 10.93
CA GLU A 345 16.16 4.61 10.63
C GLU A 345 17.65 4.55 10.93
N ARG A 346 18.41 5.39 10.22
CA ARG A 346 19.83 5.65 10.47
C ARG A 346 20.05 7.14 10.67
N ILE A 347 20.64 7.51 11.80
CA ILE A 347 20.97 8.89 12.15
C ILE A 347 22.42 9.14 11.76
N HIS A 348 22.67 10.07 10.81
CA HIS A 348 23.98 10.47 10.35
C HIS A 348 24.53 11.64 11.14
N ASP A 349 23.67 12.62 11.50
CA ASP A 349 24.02 13.73 12.41
C ASP A 349 23.02 13.79 13.58
N ALA A 350 23.46 13.32 14.74
CA ALA A 350 22.62 13.30 15.95
C ALA A 350 22.29 14.71 16.46
N ARG A 351 23.18 15.69 16.26
CA ARG A 351 22.95 17.08 16.70
C ARG A 351 21.92 17.78 15.81
N GLY A 352 22.10 17.67 14.48
CA GLY A 352 21.15 18.15 13.49
C GLY A 352 19.76 17.55 13.68
N TYR A 353 19.69 16.23 13.85
CA TYR A 353 18.42 15.50 14.10
C TYR A 353 17.71 15.97 15.38
N GLN A 354 18.43 16.12 16.50
CA GLN A 354 17.83 16.61 17.74
C GLN A 354 17.35 18.06 17.63
N ALA A 355 18.17 18.93 17.03
CA ALA A 355 17.79 20.32 16.79
C ALA A 355 16.54 20.41 15.88
N GLY A 356 16.49 19.62 14.80
CA GLY A 356 15.37 19.54 13.89
C GLY A 356 14.08 19.07 14.57
N ARG A 357 14.16 18.07 15.45
CA ARG A 357 12.99 17.59 16.23
C ARG A 357 12.44 18.65 17.19
N ILE A 358 13.32 19.40 17.84
CA ILE A 358 12.92 20.48 18.76
C ILE A 358 12.23 21.59 17.97
N THR A 359 12.85 22.09 16.89
CA THR A 359 12.30 23.15 16.05
C THR A 359 11.00 22.74 15.35
N GLY A 360 10.87 21.49 14.92
CA GLY A 360 9.63 20.96 14.34
C GLY A 360 8.48 20.84 15.35
N ARG A 361 8.74 20.69 16.65
CA ARG A 361 7.72 20.79 17.71
C ARG A 361 7.29 22.23 17.93
N VAL A 362 8.25 23.14 17.99
CA VAL A 362 8.00 24.58 18.15
C VAL A 362 7.17 25.12 16.99
N SER A 363 7.52 24.79 15.73
CA SER A 363 6.76 25.27 14.57
C SER A 363 5.31 24.74 14.54
N ARG A 364 5.06 23.53 15.03
CA ARG A 364 3.68 23.00 15.16
C ARG A 364 2.85 23.71 16.24
N VAL A 365 3.47 24.11 17.35
CA VAL A 365 2.79 24.84 18.43
C VAL A 365 2.41 26.27 18.01
N PHE A 366 3.22 26.90 17.16
CA PHE A 366 2.99 28.28 16.70
C PHE A 366 2.31 28.38 15.32
N GLY A 367 1.79 27.27 14.77
CA GLY A 367 0.95 27.28 13.56
C GLY A 367 1.67 27.67 12.26
N ARG A 368 2.98 27.44 12.18
CA ARG A 368 3.80 27.71 10.98
C ARG A 368 4.23 26.45 10.28
#